data_91d67d55a96019de3593e2d6571ae8f5
#
_entry.id   91d67d55a96019de3593e2d6571ae8f5
#
_cell.length_a   1.000
_cell.length_b   1.000
_cell.length_c   1.000
_cell.angle_alpha   90.00
_cell.angle_beta   90.00
_cell.angle_gamma   90.00
#
_symmetry.space_group_name_H-M   'P 1'
#
loop_
_entity.id
_entity.type
_entity.pdbx_description
1 polymer ?
#
loop_
_entity_poly.entity_id
_entity_poly.type
_entity_poly.pdbx_seq_one_letter_code
_entity_poly.pdbx_strand_id
1 'polypeptide(L)'
;MNNQQINYSVAIRTLGKAGVAYETLIHCLKRQTIVPQKIVVYLAEGYAAPAKVDDEVIVYCKKGMAHQRALTYDEIDTELVLLCDDDVYFAEDSVEKMLTALAAENADCVSANVFPNHDMRFRQKVLKGIFYGELPSFSKRFAFCIRKSSNYSYCNNPRDVMESQSCAGPCMMIKKTVNNSLGYQDELWLDQFPYTSGQDQIFAYKLYRYGYKLCVHYSAGVIHLDCKTGHVKDEVLADFNKRKIKYLEWYRSIYEPAGKMQKIFVSISYYLYWTWLFGLSLINVLPGRRRYKISNSVRALSEARKHVKSPEFAGIPKWEVKR
;
A
#
# COMPACT_ATOMS: atom_id res chain seq x y z
N MET A 1 -17.94 9.67 -31.21
CA MET A 1 -17.45 9.54 -29.82
C MET A 1 -16.59 10.75 -29.56
N ASN A 2 -16.99 11.63 -28.64
CA ASN A 2 -16.20 12.81 -28.31
C ASN A 2 -14.85 12.32 -27.75
N ASN A 3 -13.76 12.63 -28.45
CA ASN A 3 -12.40 12.52 -27.92
C ASN A 3 -12.25 13.54 -26.78
N GLN A 4 -12.83 13.29 -25.63
CA GLN A 4 -12.39 13.98 -24.41
C GLN A 4 -10.96 13.50 -24.15
N GLN A 5 -10.01 14.38 -24.37
CA GLN A 5 -8.62 14.14 -24.03
C GLN A 5 -8.57 13.82 -22.52
N ILE A 6 -8.22 12.59 -22.17
CA ILE A 6 -8.13 12.17 -20.77
C ILE A 6 -6.95 12.91 -20.15
N ASN A 7 -7.22 13.85 -19.26
CA ASN A 7 -6.21 14.64 -18.56
C ASN A 7 -5.97 14.05 -17.16
N TYR A 8 -4.71 13.97 -16.76
CA TYR A 8 -4.29 13.58 -15.43
C TYR A 8 -3.13 14.44 -14.94
N SER A 9 -2.93 14.49 -13.64
CA SER A 9 -1.75 15.07 -13.01
C SER A 9 -1.06 14.05 -12.13
N VAL A 10 0.18 14.32 -11.76
CA VAL A 10 1.01 13.43 -10.94
C VAL A 10 1.22 14.03 -9.56
N ALA A 11 1.04 13.22 -8.53
CA ALA A 11 1.37 13.53 -7.15
C ALA A 11 2.52 12.62 -6.67
N ILE A 12 3.73 13.15 -6.62
CA ILE A 12 4.92 12.44 -6.15
C ILE A 12 5.09 12.69 -4.66
N ARG A 13 5.21 11.62 -3.87
CA ARG A 13 5.47 11.69 -2.43
C ARG A 13 6.94 11.39 -2.17
N THR A 14 7.62 12.29 -1.46
CA THR A 14 9.08 12.16 -1.30
C THR A 14 9.60 12.69 0.03
N LEU A 15 10.76 12.16 0.43
CA LEU A 15 11.66 12.75 1.42
C LEU A 15 12.83 13.52 0.76
N GLY A 16 12.83 13.68 -0.57
CA GLY A 16 13.89 14.35 -1.31
C GLY A 16 15.21 13.58 -1.37
N LYS A 17 15.20 12.26 -1.17
CA LYS A 17 16.42 11.45 -1.02
C LYS A 17 16.67 10.45 -2.15
N ALA A 18 15.79 10.35 -3.14
CA ALA A 18 15.88 9.35 -4.20
C ALA A 18 16.97 9.69 -5.26
N GLY A 19 17.46 10.94 -5.30
CA GLY A 19 18.55 11.34 -6.20
C GLY A 19 18.26 11.02 -7.67
N VAL A 20 19.13 10.24 -8.30
CA VAL A 20 19.01 9.86 -9.73
C VAL A 20 17.70 9.12 -10.05
N ALA A 21 17.12 8.39 -9.10
CA ALA A 21 15.83 7.73 -9.34
C ALA A 21 14.69 8.74 -9.49
N TYR A 22 14.71 9.84 -8.71
CA TYR A 22 13.77 10.95 -8.88
C TYR A 22 13.90 11.62 -10.26
N GLU A 23 15.14 11.91 -10.69
CA GLU A 23 15.39 12.47 -12.03
C GLU A 23 14.88 11.53 -13.12
N THR A 24 15.15 10.22 -12.99
CA THR A 24 14.65 9.19 -13.91
C THR A 24 13.12 9.20 -13.96
N LEU A 25 12.45 9.28 -12.80
CA LEU A 25 10.99 9.35 -12.74
C LEU A 25 10.44 10.55 -13.52
N ILE A 26 10.98 11.77 -13.28
CA ILE A 26 10.51 12.97 -13.98
C ILE A 26 10.69 12.83 -15.50
N HIS A 27 11.85 12.34 -15.96
CA HIS A 27 12.09 12.09 -17.38
C HIS A 27 11.12 11.06 -17.97
N CYS A 28 10.83 9.97 -17.26
CA CYS A 28 9.87 8.96 -17.71
C CYS A 28 8.44 9.53 -17.81
N LEU A 29 8.03 10.37 -16.85
CA LEU A 29 6.70 11.00 -16.86
C LEU A 29 6.52 11.98 -18.03
N LYS A 30 7.58 12.74 -18.37
CA LYS A 30 7.57 13.69 -19.51
C LYS A 30 7.60 12.99 -20.88
N ARG A 31 8.03 11.72 -20.93
CA ARG A 31 8.10 10.90 -22.16
C ARG A 31 6.92 9.95 -22.31
N GLN A 32 5.89 10.04 -21.47
CA GLN A 32 4.70 9.24 -21.62
C GLN A 32 3.94 9.58 -22.91
N THR A 33 3.31 8.59 -23.54
CA THR A 33 2.41 8.81 -24.70
C THR A 33 1.27 9.77 -24.37
N ILE A 34 0.82 9.77 -23.12
CA ILE A 34 -0.11 10.77 -22.56
C ILE A 34 0.66 11.51 -21.48
N VAL A 35 1.06 12.76 -21.77
CA VAL A 35 1.86 13.58 -20.86
C VAL A 35 0.97 14.14 -19.73
N PRO A 36 1.44 14.17 -18.47
CA PRO A 36 0.68 14.76 -17.37
C PRO A 36 0.48 16.27 -17.56
N GLN A 37 -0.67 16.77 -17.15
CA GLN A 37 -0.96 18.21 -17.17
C GLN A 37 -0.09 18.97 -16.15
N LYS A 38 0.18 18.34 -15.00
CA LYS A 38 0.96 18.92 -13.90
C LYS A 38 1.66 17.83 -13.11
N ILE A 39 2.89 18.12 -12.68
CA ILE A 39 3.62 17.26 -11.72
C ILE A 39 3.77 18.05 -10.41
N VAL A 40 3.20 17.54 -9.33
CA VAL A 40 3.29 18.11 -8.00
C VAL A 40 4.07 17.17 -7.08
N VAL A 41 5.10 17.70 -6.45
CA VAL A 41 6.00 16.97 -5.56
C VAL A 41 5.68 17.33 -4.12
N TYR A 42 5.07 16.41 -3.39
CA TYR A 42 4.74 16.57 -1.98
C TYR A 42 5.94 16.14 -1.12
N LEU A 43 6.72 17.12 -0.74
CA LEU A 43 7.93 16.97 0.03
C LEU A 43 7.64 17.04 1.54
N ALA A 44 8.12 16.06 2.29
CA ALA A 44 7.98 16.08 3.74
C ALA A 44 8.74 17.26 4.36
N GLU A 45 8.11 17.98 5.30
CA GLU A 45 8.72 19.06 6.06
C GLU A 45 10.01 18.61 6.77
N GLY A 46 10.99 19.50 6.83
CA GLY A 46 12.30 19.22 7.42
C GLY A 46 13.28 18.51 6.49
N TYR A 47 12.92 18.31 5.23
CA TYR A 47 13.80 17.74 4.20
C TYR A 47 14.13 18.77 3.11
N ALA A 48 15.31 18.63 2.51
CA ALA A 48 15.72 19.45 1.38
C ALA A 48 14.96 19.01 0.11
N ALA A 49 14.53 20.00 -0.68
CA ALA A 49 13.92 19.72 -1.97
C ALA A 49 14.95 19.03 -2.90
N PRO A 50 14.51 18.05 -3.72
CA PRO A 50 15.35 17.53 -4.78
C PRO A 50 15.64 18.64 -5.78
N ALA A 51 16.74 18.50 -6.54
CA ALA A 51 16.99 19.39 -7.67
C ALA A 51 15.82 19.30 -8.64
N LYS A 52 15.31 20.44 -9.09
CA LYS A 52 14.30 20.47 -10.15
C LYS A 52 14.87 19.95 -11.46
N VAL A 53 14.10 19.09 -12.12
CA VAL A 53 14.44 18.54 -13.44
C VAL A 53 13.72 19.31 -14.54
N ASP A 54 12.51 19.81 -14.24
CA ASP A 54 11.68 20.54 -15.17
C ASP A 54 10.78 21.55 -14.41
N ASP A 55 9.50 21.62 -14.77
CA ASP A 55 8.49 22.56 -14.24
C ASP A 55 7.65 21.99 -13.07
N GLU A 56 8.13 20.94 -12.41
CA GLU A 56 7.44 20.36 -11.25
C GLU A 56 7.24 21.37 -10.12
N VAL A 57 6.05 21.32 -9.49
CA VAL A 57 5.68 22.18 -8.37
C VAL A 57 5.99 21.46 -7.05
N ILE A 58 6.80 22.07 -6.20
CA ILE A 58 7.13 21.51 -4.88
C ILE A 58 6.19 22.09 -3.82
N VAL A 59 5.52 21.20 -3.09
CA VAL A 59 4.62 21.52 -1.98
C VAL A 59 5.13 20.84 -0.72
N TYR A 60 5.34 21.60 0.35
CA TYR A 60 5.74 21.04 1.64
C TYR A 60 4.52 20.50 2.39
N CYS A 61 4.65 19.31 2.95
CA CYS A 61 3.58 18.67 3.70
C CYS A 61 4.12 17.97 4.96
N LYS A 62 3.24 17.69 5.90
CA LYS A 62 3.61 16.99 7.12
C LYS A 62 4.24 15.63 6.81
N LYS A 63 5.38 15.35 7.46
CA LYS A 63 6.06 14.07 7.33
C LYS A 63 5.20 12.93 7.84
N GLY A 64 5.10 11.85 7.07
CA GLY A 64 4.43 10.62 7.44
C GLY A 64 3.92 9.88 6.22
N MET A 65 4.04 8.56 6.23
CA MET A 65 3.56 7.75 5.09
C MET A 65 2.04 7.79 4.98
N ALA A 66 1.32 7.81 6.11
CA ALA A 66 -0.13 7.99 6.11
C ALA A 66 -0.51 9.45 5.85
N HIS A 67 0.21 10.43 6.42
CA HIS A 67 -0.05 11.85 6.17
C HIS A 67 0.05 12.20 4.69
N GLN A 68 1.12 11.75 4.01
CA GLN A 68 1.31 12.02 2.59
C GLN A 68 0.30 11.29 1.67
N ARG A 69 -0.38 10.23 2.16
CA ARG A 69 -1.49 9.57 1.45
C ARG A 69 -2.85 10.19 1.75
N ALA A 70 -2.97 10.88 2.88
CA ALA A 70 -4.20 11.53 3.30
C ALA A 70 -4.38 12.94 2.73
N LEU A 71 -3.48 13.37 1.82
CA LEU A 71 -3.56 14.67 1.15
C LEU A 71 -4.79 14.73 0.24
N THR A 72 -5.37 15.93 0.14
CA THR A 72 -6.51 16.25 -0.74
C THR A 72 -6.08 16.63 -2.14
N TYR A 73 -4.76 16.84 -2.33
CA TYR A 73 -4.14 17.24 -3.60
C TYR A 73 -4.79 18.50 -4.20
N ASP A 74 -4.92 19.55 -3.37
CA ASP A 74 -5.62 20.78 -3.73
C ASP A 74 -4.92 21.55 -4.86
N GLU A 75 -3.62 21.37 -5.04
CA GLU A 75 -2.81 21.95 -6.12
C GLU A 75 -3.04 21.27 -7.48
N ILE A 76 -3.85 20.21 -7.52
CA ILE A 76 -4.17 19.43 -8.71
C ILE A 76 -5.62 19.67 -9.13
N ASP A 77 -5.83 20.14 -10.36
CA ASP A 77 -7.17 20.46 -10.89
C ASP A 77 -7.79 19.31 -11.70
N THR A 78 -6.99 18.30 -12.10
CA THR A 78 -7.47 17.16 -12.88
C THR A 78 -8.31 16.19 -12.03
N GLU A 79 -9.30 15.53 -12.66
CA GLU A 79 -10.10 14.49 -12.02
C GLU A 79 -9.26 13.25 -11.67
N LEU A 80 -8.29 12.91 -12.52
CA LEU A 80 -7.42 11.75 -12.34
C LEU A 80 -6.06 12.19 -11.79
N VAL A 81 -5.60 11.47 -10.78
CA VAL A 81 -4.30 11.69 -10.14
C VAL A 81 -3.50 10.39 -10.16
N LEU A 82 -2.28 10.46 -10.71
CA LEU A 82 -1.29 9.41 -10.59
C LEU A 82 -0.52 9.62 -9.29
N LEU A 83 -0.82 8.83 -8.28
CA LEU A 83 -0.06 8.80 -7.03
C LEU A 83 1.17 7.92 -7.22
N CYS A 84 2.37 8.45 -7.01
CA CYS A 84 3.58 7.64 -7.07
C CYS A 84 4.61 8.01 -6.01
N ASP A 85 5.51 7.08 -5.72
CA ASP A 85 6.70 7.31 -4.91
C ASP A 85 7.81 7.88 -5.80
N ASP A 86 8.89 8.37 -5.21
CA ASP A 86 9.96 9.11 -5.90
C ASP A 86 11.02 8.23 -6.57
N ASP A 87 10.83 6.91 -6.56
CA ASP A 87 11.75 5.91 -7.09
C ASP A 87 11.04 4.88 -8.01
N VAL A 88 10.18 5.37 -8.89
CA VAL A 88 9.42 4.56 -9.84
C VAL A 88 9.85 4.85 -11.27
N TYR A 89 10.07 3.80 -12.05
CA TYR A 89 10.30 3.87 -13.49
C TYR A 89 9.02 3.52 -14.24
N PHE A 90 8.73 4.26 -15.30
CA PHE A 90 7.61 4.04 -16.22
C PHE A 90 8.13 3.81 -17.65
N ALA A 91 7.63 2.76 -18.31
CA ALA A 91 7.74 2.65 -19.76
C ALA A 91 6.91 3.75 -20.45
N GLU A 92 7.21 4.06 -21.71
CA GLU A 92 6.59 5.22 -22.41
C GLU A 92 5.06 5.15 -22.54
N ASP A 93 4.48 3.93 -22.54
CA ASP A 93 3.02 3.68 -22.66
C ASP A 93 2.34 3.28 -21.34
N SER A 94 3.06 3.35 -20.22
CA SER A 94 2.58 2.86 -18.92
C SER A 94 1.30 3.55 -18.46
N VAL A 95 1.26 4.89 -18.57
CA VAL A 95 0.10 5.66 -18.12
C VAL A 95 -1.08 5.46 -19.06
N GLU A 96 -0.87 5.38 -20.36
CA GLU A 96 -1.92 5.08 -21.34
C GLU A 96 -2.59 3.73 -21.05
N LYS A 97 -1.79 2.69 -20.74
CA LYS A 97 -2.29 1.37 -20.31
C LYS A 97 -3.15 1.47 -19.05
N MET A 98 -2.69 2.21 -18.05
CA MET A 98 -3.43 2.38 -16.79
C MET A 98 -4.75 3.14 -17.00
N LEU A 99 -4.76 4.19 -17.82
CA LEU A 99 -5.96 4.96 -18.17
C LEU A 99 -6.94 4.11 -18.98
N THR A 100 -6.45 3.35 -19.95
CA THR A 100 -7.25 2.40 -20.72
C THR A 100 -7.90 1.35 -19.82
N ALA A 101 -7.13 0.76 -18.90
CA ALA A 101 -7.65 -0.19 -17.93
C ALA A 101 -8.69 0.43 -16.99
N LEU A 102 -8.48 1.67 -16.54
CA LEU A 102 -9.42 2.39 -15.68
C LEU A 102 -10.77 2.57 -16.38
N ALA A 103 -10.75 2.96 -17.65
CA ALA A 103 -11.96 3.13 -18.45
C ALA A 103 -12.63 1.79 -18.78
N ALA A 104 -11.87 0.80 -19.29
CA ALA A 104 -12.41 -0.50 -19.72
C ALA A 104 -13.02 -1.29 -18.57
N GLU A 105 -12.42 -1.22 -17.38
CA GLU A 105 -12.91 -1.90 -16.20
C GLU A 105 -13.95 -1.08 -15.42
N ASN A 106 -14.25 0.15 -15.84
CA ASN A 106 -15.03 1.11 -15.05
C ASN A 106 -14.53 1.16 -13.60
N ALA A 107 -13.21 1.28 -13.45
CA ALA A 107 -12.55 1.27 -12.15
C ALA A 107 -12.46 2.67 -11.55
N ASP A 108 -12.35 2.74 -10.23
CA ASP A 108 -12.10 3.98 -9.49
C ASP A 108 -10.62 4.21 -9.22
N CYS A 109 -9.85 3.11 -9.23
CA CYS A 109 -8.41 3.10 -9.05
C CYS A 109 -7.77 1.97 -9.85
N VAL A 110 -6.63 2.23 -10.49
CA VAL A 110 -5.79 1.22 -11.14
C VAL A 110 -4.37 1.35 -10.59
N SER A 111 -3.83 0.27 -10.03
CA SER A 111 -2.44 0.18 -9.60
C SER A 111 -1.64 -0.67 -10.57
N ALA A 112 -0.40 -0.28 -10.85
CA ALA A 112 0.53 -1.16 -11.55
C ALA A 112 1.03 -2.27 -10.62
N ASN A 113 1.21 -3.49 -11.16
CA ASN A 113 1.87 -4.56 -10.41
C ASN A 113 3.38 -4.37 -10.45
N VAL A 114 3.94 -3.83 -9.38
CA VAL A 114 5.38 -3.65 -9.20
C VAL A 114 6.06 -4.84 -8.50
N PHE A 115 5.30 -5.87 -8.12
CA PHE A 115 5.81 -7.07 -7.46
C PHE A 115 5.54 -8.32 -8.29
N PRO A 116 6.58 -9.02 -8.80
CA PRO A 116 6.42 -10.18 -9.66
C PRO A 116 6.05 -11.47 -8.88
N ASN A 117 5.05 -11.40 -7.98
CA ASN A 117 4.65 -12.54 -7.16
C ASN A 117 4.20 -13.76 -7.98
N HIS A 118 3.57 -13.54 -9.13
CA HIS A 118 3.11 -14.60 -10.03
C HIS A 118 4.24 -15.31 -10.74
N ASP A 119 5.41 -14.66 -10.97
CA ASP A 119 6.58 -15.22 -11.66
C ASP A 119 7.51 -16.00 -10.75
N MET A 120 7.23 -16.00 -9.43
CA MET A 120 8.06 -16.73 -8.48
C MET A 120 8.05 -18.24 -8.71
N ARG A 121 9.23 -18.87 -8.56
CA ARG A 121 9.36 -20.33 -8.55
C ARG A 121 8.57 -20.95 -7.39
N PHE A 122 8.09 -22.18 -7.55
CA PHE A 122 7.31 -22.89 -6.53
C PHE A 122 7.96 -22.86 -5.14
N ARG A 123 9.27 -23.10 -5.04
CA ARG A 123 10.02 -23.01 -3.76
C ARG A 123 9.92 -21.64 -3.11
N GLN A 124 9.99 -20.56 -3.89
CA GLN A 124 9.87 -19.18 -3.37
C GLN A 124 8.44 -18.92 -2.88
N LYS A 125 7.42 -19.41 -3.60
CA LYS A 125 6.00 -19.32 -3.17
C LYS A 125 5.77 -20.04 -1.84
N VAL A 126 6.34 -21.24 -1.67
CA VAL A 126 6.26 -22.00 -0.42
C VAL A 126 6.95 -21.24 0.72
N LEU A 127 8.16 -20.73 0.51
CA LEU A 127 8.88 -19.95 1.53
C LEU A 127 8.12 -18.67 1.92
N LYS A 128 7.57 -17.94 0.95
CA LYS A 128 6.72 -16.77 1.23
C LYS A 128 5.48 -17.16 2.02
N GLY A 129 4.82 -18.27 1.68
CA GLY A 129 3.70 -18.80 2.45
C GLY A 129 4.05 -19.09 3.89
N ILE A 130 5.17 -19.74 4.11
CA ILE A 130 5.65 -20.12 5.47
C ILE A 130 6.02 -18.88 6.29
N PHE A 131 6.87 -17.97 5.76
CA PHE A 131 7.45 -16.88 6.54
C PHE A 131 6.61 -15.61 6.58
N TYR A 132 5.80 -15.36 5.55
CA TYR A 132 5.02 -14.11 5.44
C TYR A 132 3.51 -14.35 5.42
N GLY A 133 3.05 -15.59 5.36
CA GLY A 133 1.63 -15.91 5.23
C GLY A 133 1.02 -15.52 3.89
N GLU A 134 1.85 -15.26 2.89
CA GLU A 134 1.47 -14.90 1.53
C GLU A 134 1.27 -16.17 0.70
N LEU A 135 0.04 -16.60 0.49
CA LEU A 135 -0.26 -17.84 -0.25
C LEU A 135 -0.91 -17.54 -1.60
N PRO A 136 -0.63 -18.33 -2.64
CA PRO A 136 -1.36 -18.23 -3.88
C PRO A 136 -2.86 -18.46 -3.66
N SER A 137 -3.69 -17.67 -4.34
CA SER A 137 -5.13 -17.84 -4.35
C SER A 137 -5.54 -18.72 -5.53
N PHE A 138 -6.49 -19.63 -5.30
CA PHE A 138 -7.15 -20.37 -6.35
C PHE A 138 -8.32 -19.59 -6.99
N SER A 139 -8.71 -18.46 -6.38
CA SER A 139 -9.73 -17.58 -6.95
C SER A 139 -9.13 -16.80 -8.12
N LYS A 140 -9.84 -16.85 -9.26
CA LYS A 140 -9.52 -16.06 -10.46
C LYS A 140 -10.17 -14.66 -10.46
N ARG A 141 -10.85 -14.29 -9.38
CA ARG A 141 -11.59 -13.03 -9.31
C ARG A 141 -10.66 -11.84 -8.98
N PHE A 142 -9.79 -12.01 -7.98
CA PHE A 142 -8.97 -10.91 -7.48
C PHE A 142 -7.49 -11.14 -7.74
N ALA A 143 -6.78 -10.07 -8.12
CA ALA A 143 -5.32 -10.04 -8.18
C ALA A 143 -4.73 -10.33 -6.79
N PHE A 144 -5.17 -9.56 -5.80
CA PHE A 144 -4.85 -9.75 -4.38
C PHE A 144 -6.15 -9.80 -3.57
N CYS A 145 -6.23 -10.73 -2.64
CA CYS A 145 -7.38 -10.93 -1.75
C CYS A 145 -6.93 -10.84 -0.29
N ILE A 146 -7.61 -10.03 0.51
CA ILE A 146 -7.32 -9.90 1.95
C ILE A 146 -8.05 -11.02 2.70
N ARG A 147 -7.28 -11.74 3.50
CA ARG A 147 -7.77 -12.85 4.32
C ARG A 147 -8.33 -12.37 5.65
N LYS A 148 -9.09 -13.24 6.32
CA LYS A 148 -9.62 -12.98 7.67
C LYS A 148 -8.54 -12.69 8.73
N SER A 149 -7.29 -13.09 8.48
CA SER A 149 -6.11 -12.77 9.30
C SER A 149 -5.41 -11.47 8.92
N SER A 150 -5.98 -10.67 8.02
CA SER A 150 -5.37 -9.46 7.42
C SER A 150 -4.12 -9.70 6.56
N ASN A 151 -3.77 -10.95 6.28
CA ASN A 151 -2.77 -11.25 5.26
C ASN A 151 -3.42 -11.26 3.89
N TYR A 152 -2.62 -11.03 2.85
CA TYR A 152 -3.13 -11.17 1.49
C TYR A 152 -2.75 -12.51 0.87
N SER A 153 -3.54 -12.91 -0.11
CA SER A 153 -3.22 -13.96 -1.08
C SER A 153 -3.21 -13.34 -2.47
N TYR A 154 -2.39 -13.86 -3.36
CA TYR A 154 -2.23 -13.36 -4.73
C TYR A 154 -2.68 -14.39 -5.76
N CYS A 155 -3.19 -13.92 -6.92
CA CYS A 155 -3.56 -14.77 -8.03
C CYS A 155 -2.29 -15.43 -8.62
N ASN A 156 -2.31 -16.75 -8.78
CA ASN A 156 -1.16 -17.49 -9.31
C ASN A 156 -1.00 -17.36 -10.84
N ASN A 157 -2.13 -17.26 -11.54
CA ASN A 157 -2.18 -17.08 -13.00
C ASN A 157 -3.07 -15.87 -13.31
N PRO A 158 -2.55 -14.64 -13.16
CA PRO A 158 -3.36 -13.44 -13.37
C PRO A 158 -3.67 -13.23 -14.85
N ARG A 159 -4.84 -12.62 -15.11
CA ARG A 159 -5.10 -11.90 -16.36
C ARG A 159 -4.36 -10.57 -16.30
N ASP A 160 -4.19 -9.91 -17.42
CA ASP A 160 -3.46 -8.66 -17.50
C ASP A 160 -4.03 -7.56 -16.58
N VAL A 161 -5.35 -7.42 -16.54
CA VAL A 161 -6.04 -6.52 -15.61
C VAL A 161 -7.01 -7.33 -14.75
N MET A 162 -6.95 -7.17 -13.43
CA MET A 162 -7.82 -7.86 -12.49
C MET A 162 -8.31 -6.94 -11.38
N GLU A 163 -9.58 -7.11 -10.95
CA GLU A 163 -10.08 -6.50 -9.70
C GLU A 163 -9.21 -6.93 -8.52
N SER A 164 -9.05 -6.08 -7.52
CA SER A 164 -8.20 -6.37 -6.37
C SER A 164 -8.76 -5.80 -5.07
N GLN A 165 -8.37 -6.42 -3.95
CA GLN A 165 -8.64 -5.94 -2.59
C GLN A 165 -7.43 -5.28 -1.95
N SER A 166 -6.27 -5.37 -2.59
CA SER A 166 -5.01 -4.78 -2.17
C SER A 166 -4.17 -4.46 -3.39
N CYS A 167 -3.21 -3.56 -3.25
CA CYS A 167 -2.26 -3.23 -4.30
C CYS A 167 -0.93 -2.79 -3.70
N ALA A 168 0.05 -2.60 -4.57
CA ALA A 168 1.29 -1.92 -4.24
C ALA A 168 1.07 -0.39 -4.24
N GLY A 169 1.62 0.29 -3.24
CA GLY A 169 1.49 1.73 -3.07
C GLY A 169 2.35 2.63 -3.95
N PRO A 170 3.47 2.16 -4.55
CA PRO A 170 4.36 3.02 -5.31
C PRO A 170 3.76 3.63 -6.59
N CYS A 171 2.67 3.06 -7.14
CA CYS A 171 2.04 3.59 -8.35
C CYS A 171 0.55 3.27 -8.39
N MET A 172 -0.30 4.33 -8.37
CA MET A 172 -1.75 4.20 -8.46
C MET A 172 -2.35 5.38 -9.23
N MET A 173 -3.13 5.10 -10.28
CA MET A 173 -4.01 6.07 -10.93
C MET A 173 -5.37 6.02 -10.23
N ILE A 174 -5.84 7.13 -9.69
CA ILE A 174 -7.08 7.19 -8.90
C ILE A 174 -7.90 8.43 -9.25
N LYS A 175 -9.22 8.34 -9.17
CA LYS A 175 -10.10 9.52 -9.20
C LYS A 175 -9.88 10.36 -7.93
N LYS A 176 -9.59 11.64 -8.08
CA LYS A 176 -9.34 12.58 -6.96
C LYS A 176 -10.52 12.60 -5.98
N THR A 177 -11.75 12.58 -6.49
CA THR A 177 -12.97 12.53 -5.68
C THR A 177 -13.05 11.29 -4.81
N VAL A 178 -12.61 10.13 -5.33
CA VAL A 178 -12.56 8.86 -4.59
C VAL A 178 -11.50 8.92 -3.48
N ASN A 179 -10.28 9.42 -3.79
CA ASN A 179 -9.24 9.62 -2.78
C ASN A 179 -9.74 10.50 -1.62
N ASN A 180 -10.36 11.64 -1.94
CA ASN A 180 -10.80 12.61 -0.94
C ASN A 180 -11.99 12.10 -0.10
N SER A 181 -12.88 11.30 -0.70
CA SER A 181 -14.02 10.70 0.01
C SER A 181 -13.65 9.49 0.87
N LEU A 182 -12.44 8.95 0.72
CA LEU A 182 -12.02 7.76 1.46
C LEU A 182 -11.85 8.00 2.96
N GLY A 183 -11.65 9.25 3.39
CA GLY A 183 -11.44 9.59 4.80
C GLY A 183 -10.14 8.96 5.35
N TYR A 184 -9.06 8.97 4.56
CA TYR A 184 -7.79 8.37 4.98
C TYR A 184 -7.12 9.10 6.13
N GLN A 185 -7.59 10.31 6.46
CA GLN A 185 -7.21 11.05 7.67
C GLN A 185 -7.45 10.23 8.96
N ASP A 186 -8.42 9.34 8.95
CA ASP A 186 -8.70 8.45 10.09
C ASP A 186 -7.60 7.40 10.33
N GLU A 187 -6.69 7.21 9.38
CA GLU A 187 -5.63 6.20 9.45
C GLU A 187 -4.25 6.80 9.82
N LEU A 188 -4.20 8.08 10.23
CA LEU A 188 -2.96 8.76 10.64
C LEU A 188 -2.29 8.13 11.88
N TRP A 189 -3.00 7.27 12.62
CA TRP A 189 -2.44 6.46 13.69
C TRP A 189 -1.27 5.57 13.22
N LEU A 190 -1.21 5.25 11.92
CA LEU A 190 -0.10 4.49 11.33
C LEU A 190 1.25 5.23 11.50
N ASP A 191 1.27 6.55 11.42
CA ASP A 191 2.51 7.35 11.51
C ASP A 191 3.02 7.52 12.95
N GLN A 192 2.28 7.03 13.96
CA GLN A 192 2.75 7.02 15.35
C GLN A 192 3.86 5.98 15.61
N PHE A 193 4.09 5.07 14.65
CA PHE A 193 5.06 3.99 14.80
C PHE A 193 6.28 4.22 13.91
N PRO A 194 7.51 4.17 14.46
CA PRO A 194 8.72 4.10 13.64
C PRO A 194 8.68 2.87 12.73
N TYR A 195 9.16 3.03 11.50
CA TYR A 195 9.17 1.94 10.50
C TYR A 195 7.77 1.38 10.19
N THR A 196 6.83 2.26 9.95
CA THR A 196 5.45 1.93 9.57
C THR A 196 5.42 1.04 8.32
N SER A 197 4.53 0.05 8.32
CA SER A 197 4.25 -0.82 7.17
C SER A 197 2.75 -1.05 7.08
N GLY A 198 2.25 -1.49 5.91
CA GLY A 198 0.85 -1.84 5.73
C GLY A 198 -0.08 -0.69 5.35
N GLN A 199 0.43 0.55 5.27
CA GLN A 199 -0.36 1.71 4.86
C GLN A 199 -1.01 1.52 3.48
N ASP A 200 -0.34 0.88 2.54
CA ASP A 200 -0.88 0.59 1.21
C ASP A 200 -2.01 -0.42 1.27
N GLN A 201 -1.84 -1.46 2.10
CA GLN A 201 -2.88 -2.47 2.29
C GLN A 201 -4.13 -1.85 2.95
N ILE A 202 -3.96 -1.01 3.97
CA ILE A 202 -5.07 -0.28 4.62
C ILE A 202 -5.76 0.63 3.60
N PHE A 203 -5.02 1.41 2.82
CA PHE A 203 -5.58 2.29 1.80
C PHE A 203 -6.40 1.51 0.76
N ALA A 204 -5.79 0.53 0.12
CA ALA A 204 -6.42 -0.27 -0.91
C ALA A 204 -7.62 -1.07 -0.39
N TYR A 205 -7.49 -1.67 0.81
CA TYR A 205 -8.60 -2.43 1.39
C TYR A 205 -9.74 -1.54 1.85
N LYS A 206 -9.46 -0.31 2.31
CA LYS A 206 -10.49 0.68 2.63
C LYS A 206 -11.26 1.07 1.37
N LEU A 207 -10.59 1.35 0.23
CA LEU A 207 -11.23 1.56 -1.06
C LEU A 207 -12.21 0.44 -1.40
N TYR A 208 -11.74 -0.81 -1.36
CA TYR A 208 -12.59 -1.97 -1.65
C TYR A 208 -13.79 -2.07 -0.70
N ARG A 209 -13.58 -1.91 0.61
CA ARG A 209 -14.65 -2.03 1.63
C ARG A 209 -15.68 -0.90 1.53
N TYR A 210 -15.29 0.27 1.06
CA TYR A 210 -16.18 1.42 0.81
C TYR A 210 -16.94 1.29 -0.53
N GLY A 211 -16.75 0.20 -1.26
CA GLY A 211 -17.50 -0.13 -2.48
C GLY A 211 -16.83 0.33 -3.77
N TYR A 212 -15.66 0.96 -3.70
CA TYR A 212 -14.91 1.37 -4.89
C TYR A 212 -14.25 0.19 -5.58
N LYS A 213 -14.09 0.28 -6.90
CA LYS A 213 -13.43 -0.75 -7.71
C LYS A 213 -11.97 -0.41 -7.90
N LEU A 214 -11.09 -1.23 -7.31
CA LEU A 214 -9.65 -1.21 -7.51
C LEU A 214 -9.26 -2.34 -8.48
N CYS A 215 -8.44 -2.02 -9.50
CA CYS A 215 -7.82 -3.00 -10.37
C CYS A 215 -6.30 -2.97 -10.28
N VAL A 216 -5.66 -4.10 -10.58
CA VAL A 216 -4.20 -4.23 -10.75
C VAL A 216 -3.90 -4.57 -12.19
N HIS A 217 -2.99 -3.82 -12.82
CA HIS A 217 -2.51 -4.03 -14.18
C HIS A 217 -1.13 -4.68 -14.15
N TYR A 218 -1.01 -5.89 -14.68
CA TYR A 218 0.21 -6.69 -14.58
C TYR A 218 1.28 -6.29 -15.59
N SER A 219 0.89 -5.88 -16.80
CA SER A 219 1.82 -5.47 -17.86
C SER A 219 1.89 -3.96 -18.08
N ALA A 220 1.58 -3.16 -17.05
CA ALA A 220 1.63 -1.71 -17.15
C ALA A 220 3.03 -1.14 -17.45
N GLY A 221 4.11 -1.92 -17.33
CA GLY A 221 5.46 -1.45 -17.62
C GLY A 221 6.03 -0.53 -16.53
N VAL A 222 5.59 -0.69 -15.29
CA VAL A 222 6.05 0.11 -14.13
C VAL A 222 6.98 -0.73 -13.26
N ILE A 223 8.11 -0.15 -12.84
CA ILE A 223 9.13 -0.81 -12.01
C ILE A 223 9.41 0.06 -10.79
N HIS A 224 9.36 -0.52 -9.59
CA HIS A 224 9.82 0.12 -8.37
C HIS A 224 11.32 -0.13 -8.20
N LEU A 225 12.12 0.94 -8.16
CA LEU A 225 13.58 0.86 -8.11
C LEU A 225 14.12 0.52 -6.72
N ASP A 226 13.29 0.67 -5.67
CA ASP A 226 13.58 0.35 -4.27
C ASP A 226 14.90 0.97 -3.77
N CYS A 227 15.00 2.29 -3.84
CA CYS A 227 16.19 3.06 -3.47
C CYS A 227 16.54 3.00 -1.98
N LYS A 228 15.77 2.29 -1.15
CA LYS A 228 15.99 2.07 0.29
C LYS A 228 16.25 3.37 1.07
N THR A 229 15.60 4.44 0.68
CA THR A 229 15.75 5.77 1.31
C THR A 229 15.29 5.80 2.77
N GLY A 230 14.45 4.83 3.18
CA GLY A 230 14.01 4.58 4.56
C GLY A 230 14.89 3.57 5.30
N HIS A 231 16.12 3.92 5.67
CA HIS A 231 17.00 3.00 6.41
C HIS A 231 16.43 2.61 7.76
N VAL A 232 16.19 1.31 7.97
CA VAL A 232 15.85 0.70 9.27
C VAL A 232 17.14 0.59 10.09
N LYS A 233 17.36 1.52 11.04
CA LYS A 233 18.53 1.47 11.94
C LYS A 233 18.41 0.40 13.02
N ASP A 234 17.20 0.09 13.49
CA ASP A 234 16.91 -0.90 14.53
C ASP A 234 15.94 -1.98 14.00
N GLU A 235 16.52 -3.10 13.57
CA GLU A 235 15.75 -4.24 13.06
C GLU A 235 14.83 -4.87 14.12
N VAL A 236 15.21 -4.80 15.41
CA VAL A 236 14.42 -5.36 16.51
C VAL A 236 13.16 -4.53 16.73
N LEU A 237 13.32 -3.21 16.74
CA LEU A 237 12.19 -2.28 16.85
C LEU A 237 11.30 -2.35 15.61
N ALA A 238 11.88 -2.48 14.43
CA ALA A 238 11.13 -2.63 13.19
C ALA A 238 10.28 -3.92 13.19
N ASP A 239 10.85 -5.07 13.59
CA ASP A 239 10.10 -6.33 13.73
C ASP A 239 8.97 -6.21 14.76
N PHE A 240 9.26 -5.61 15.91
CA PHE A 240 8.25 -5.35 16.94
C PHE A 240 7.09 -4.49 16.43
N ASN A 241 7.39 -3.34 15.80
CA ASN A 241 6.37 -2.44 15.26
C ASN A 241 5.57 -3.09 14.13
N LYS A 242 6.23 -3.82 13.22
CA LYS A 242 5.55 -4.56 12.16
C LYS A 242 4.50 -5.55 12.71
N ARG A 243 4.83 -6.28 13.77
CA ARG A 243 3.90 -7.21 14.42
C ARG A 243 2.76 -6.49 15.13
N LYS A 244 3.07 -5.39 15.82
CA LYS A 244 2.08 -4.53 16.49
C LYS A 244 1.10 -3.94 15.46
N ILE A 245 1.62 -3.32 14.42
CA ILE A 245 0.81 -2.73 13.34
C ILE A 245 -0.07 -3.79 12.68
N LYS A 246 0.45 -5.00 12.43
CA LYS A 246 -0.33 -6.08 11.82
C LYS A 246 -1.57 -6.47 12.64
N TYR A 247 -1.49 -6.43 13.97
CA TYR A 247 -2.68 -6.61 14.83
C TYR A 247 -3.65 -5.43 14.70
N LEU A 248 -3.14 -4.20 14.68
CA LEU A 248 -3.97 -2.99 14.57
C LEU A 248 -4.68 -2.94 13.22
N GLU A 249 -3.99 -3.27 12.11
CA GLU A 249 -4.57 -3.42 10.78
C GLU A 249 -5.72 -4.44 10.77
N TRP A 250 -5.47 -5.64 11.33
CA TRP A 250 -6.49 -6.66 11.43
C TRP A 250 -7.69 -6.21 12.26
N TYR A 251 -7.43 -5.61 13.41
CA TYR A 251 -8.49 -5.09 14.28
C TYR A 251 -9.33 -4.05 13.56
N ARG A 252 -8.69 -3.07 12.96
CA ARG A 252 -9.30 -1.92 12.30
C ARG A 252 -10.09 -2.31 11.05
N SER A 253 -9.50 -3.10 10.18
CA SER A 253 -10.04 -3.37 8.84
C SER A 253 -10.96 -4.60 8.77
N ILE A 254 -10.82 -5.55 9.70
CA ILE A 254 -11.49 -6.85 9.65
C ILE A 254 -12.34 -7.11 10.87
N TYR A 255 -11.75 -6.98 12.09
CA TYR A 255 -12.44 -7.33 13.32
C TYR A 255 -13.51 -6.31 13.71
N GLU A 256 -13.15 -5.03 13.72
CA GLU A 256 -14.06 -3.97 14.17
C GLU A 256 -15.35 -3.89 13.33
N PRO A 257 -15.27 -3.92 11.95
CA PRO A 257 -16.44 -3.89 11.11
C PRO A 257 -17.25 -5.19 11.07
N ALA A 258 -16.73 -6.29 11.63
CA ALA A 258 -17.39 -7.60 11.59
C ALA A 258 -18.60 -7.67 12.52
N GLY A 259 -19.66 -8.35 12.06
CA GLY A 259 -20.79 -8.70 12.90
C GLY A 259 -20.42 -9.67 14.03
N LYS A 260 -21.27 -9.78 15.06
CA LYS A 260 -20.97 -10.57 16.29
C LYS A 260 -20.47 -12.01 16.00
N MET A 261 -21.15 -12.75 15.16
CA MET A 261 -20.73 -14.11 14.79
C MET A 261 -19.46 -14.14 13.96
N GLN A 262 -19.31 -13.20 13.02
CA GLN A 262 -18.10 -13.10 12.20
C GLN A 262 -16.86 -12.78 13.04
N LYS A 263 -16.98 -12.02 14.13
CA LYS A 263 -15.88 -11.72 15.05
C LYS A 263 -15.21 -12.98 15.61
N ILE A 264 -15.97 -14.02 15.87
CA ILE A 264 -15.43 -15.31 16.32
C ILE A 264 -14.53 -15.91 15.24
N PHE A 265 -15.02 -16.02 14.02
CA PHE A 265 -14.26 -16.62 12.90
C PHE A 265 -13.02 -15.83 12.52
N VAL A 266 -13.11 -14.48 12.46
CA VAL A 266 -11.94 -13.66 12.15
C VAL A 266 -10.92 -13.68 13.28
N SER A 267 -11.34 -13.80 14.55
CA SER A 267 -10.46 -13.97 15.69
C SER A 267 -9.72 -15.30 15.63
N ILE A 268 -10.43 -16.42 15.40
CA ILE A 268 -9.81 -17.74 15.23
C ILE A 268 -8.77 -17.67 14.10
N SER A 269 -9.12 -17.12 12.94
CA SER A 269 -8.21 -17.00 11.79
C SER A 269 -6.95 -16.19 12.13
N TYR A 270 -7.10 -15.08 12.86
CA TYR A 270 -5.98 -14.25 13.26
C TYR A 270 -5.08 -14.97 14.28
N TYR A 271 -5.65 -15.59 15.32
CA TYR A 271 -4.86 -16.25 16.36
C TYR A 271 -4.18 -17.53 15.87
N LEU A 272 -4.75 -18.25 14.92
CA LEU A 272 -4.05 -19.35 14.23
C LEU A 272 -2.83 -18.84 13.47
N TYR A 273 -2.96 -17.73 12.76
CA TYR A 273 -1.83 -17.09 12.09
C TYR A 273 -0.78 -16.57 13.10
N TRP A 274 -1.20 -15.94 14.17
CA TRP A 274 -0.29 -15.49 15.24
C TRP A 274 0.46 -16.66 15.88
N THR A 275 -0.25 -17.77 16.18
CA THR A 275 0.37 -18.99 16.74
C THR A 275 1.41 -19.57 15.79
N TRP A 276 1.12 -19.55 14.49
CA TRP A 276 2.08 -19.93 13.45
C TRP A 276 3.34 -19.06 13.49
N LEU A 277 3.19 -17.75 13.51
CA LEU A 277 4.32 -16.81 13.60
C LEU A 277 5.11 -16.98 14.91
N PHE A 278 4.42 -17.26 16.00
CA PHE A 278 5.05 -17.57 17.29
C PHE A 278 5.86 -18.87 17.20
N GLY A 279 5.31 -19.91 16.63
CA GLY A 279 6.01 -21.18 16.38
C GLY A 279 7.26 -21.01 15.52
N LEU A 280 7.18 -20.20 14.45
CA LEU A 280 8.35 -19.83 13.64
C LEU A 280 9.41 -19.07 14.47
N SER A 281 8.99 -18.24 15.40
CA SER A 281 9.91 -17.53 16.31
C SER A 281 10.64 -18.49 17.25
N LEU A 282 9.99 -19.58 17.69
CA LEU A 282 10.64 -20.65 18.47
C LEU A 282 11.71 -21.40 17.67
N ILE A 283 11.43 -21.73 16.41
CA ILE A 283 12.38 -22.41 15.51
C ILE A 283 13.61 -21.53 15.25
N ASN A 284 13.46 -20.21 15.20
CA ASN A 284 14.54 -19.25 14.94
C ASN A 284 15.45 -18.96 16.16
N VAL A 285 15.20 -19.59 17.31
CA VAL A 285 16.14 -19.58 18.46
C VAL A 285 17.39 -20.42 18.16
N LEU A 286 17.37 -21.27 17.13
CA LEU A 286 18.53 -22.04 16.68
C LEU A 286 19.68 -21.13 16.23
N PRO A 287 20.95 -21.47 16.53
CA PRO A 287 22.11 -20.64 16.24
C PRO A 287 22.20 -20.22 14.77
N GLY A 288 22.41 -18.93 14.52
CA GLY A 288 22.60 -18.36 13.18
C GLY A 288 21.40 -17.61 12.56
N ARG A 289 20.21 -17.62 13.18
CA ARG A 289 19.04 -16.91 12.65
C ARG A 289 18.52 -15.83 13.63
N ARG A 290 19.08 -14.63 13.55
CA ARG A 290 18.79 -13.51 14.49
C ARG A 290 17.47 -12.75 14.29
N ARG A 291 16.59 -13.14 13.34
CA ARG A 291 15.53 -12.24 12.86
C ARG A 291 14.27 -12.11 13.73
N TYR A 292 13.98 -13.02 14.66
CA TYR A 292 12.72 -12.95 15.42
C TYR A 292 12.94 -13.30 16.89
N LYS A 293 12.81 -12.31 17.77
CA LYS A 293 12.79 -12.58 19.20
C LYS A 293 11.38 -12.99 19.62
N ILE A 294 11.25 -14.12 20.34
CA ILE A 294 9.98 -14.61 20.92
C ILE A 294 9.31 -13.49 21.72
N SER A 295 10.11 -12.78 22.53
CA SER A 295 9.65 -11.64 23.33
C SER A 295 8.94 -10.57 22.51
N ASN A 296 9.38 -10.29 21.26
CA ASN A 296 8.74 -9.32 20.41
C ASN A 296 7.32 -9.74 20.01
N SER A 297 7.09 -11.01 19.71
CA SER A 297 5.76 -11.50 19.30
C SER A 297 4.73 -11.34 20.43
N VAL A 298 5.09 -11.76 21.64
CA VAL A 298 4.20 -11.66 22.82
C VAL A 298 3.99 -10.21 23.22
N ARG A 299 5.08 -9.44 23.30
CA ARG A 299 5.04 -8.03 23.68
C ARG A 299 4.24 -7.20 22.66
N ALA A 300 4.47 -7.39 21.36
CA ALA A 300 3.75 -6.68 20.30
C ALA A 300 2.24 -6.94 20.36
N LEU A 301 1.82 -8.21 20.55
CA LEU A 301 0.41 -8.55 20.69
C LEU A 301 -0.20 -7.92 21.96
N SER A 302 0.51 -7.98 23.08
CA SER A 302 0.04 -7.38 24.35
C SER A 302 -0.13 -5.88 24.23
N GLU A 303 0.87 -5.18 23.68
CA GLU A 303 0.83 -3.73 23.50
C GLU A 303 -0.22 -3.30 22.45
N ALA A 304 -0.38 -4.06 21.36
CA ALA A 304 -1.41 -3.77 20.37
C ALA A 304 -2.82 -3.91 20.96
N ARG A 305 -3.06 -4.95 21.80
CA ARG A 305 -4.35 -5.12 22.50
C ARG A 305 -4.66 -4.02 23.51
N LYS A 306 -3.63 -3.42 24.11
CA LYS A 306 -3.80 -2.21 24.94
C LYS A 306 -4.08 -0.99 24.08
N HIS A 307 -3.35 -0.85 22.96
CA HIS A 307 -3.45 0.28 22.06
C HIS A 307 -4.86 0.44 21.46
N VAL A 308 -5.51 -0.65 21.04
CA VAL A 308 -6.89 -0.58 20.50
C VAL A 308 -7.93 -0.13 21.55
N LYS A 309 -7.56 -0.16 22.82
CA LYS A 309 -8.41 0.34 23.94
C LYS A 309 -8.05 1.75 24.37
N SER A 310 -7.00 2.36 23.80
CA SER A 310 -6.66 3.75 24.13
C SER A 310 -7.75 4.68 23.63
N PRO A 311 -8.00 5.80 24.34
CA PRO A 311 -9.02 6.77 23.92
C PRO A 311 -8.80 7.28 22.49
N GLU A 312 -7.55 7.50 22.11
CA GLU A 312 -7.17 8.00 20.79
C GLU A 312 -7.54 7.02 19.68
N PHE A 313 -7.24 5.71 19.86
CA PHE A 313 -7.55 4.70 18.85
C PHE A 313 -9.04 4.33 18.85
N ALA A 314 -9.65 4.21 20.02
CA ALA A 314 -11.08 3.89 20.16
C ALA A 314 -11.99 5.04 19.67
N GLY A 315 -11.50 6.28 19.67
CA GLY A 315 -12.19 7.44 19.13
C GLY A 315 -12.17 7.58 17.62
N ILE A 316 -11.36 6.77 16.91
CA ILE A 316 -11.30 6.83 15.45
C ILE A 316 -12.63 6.34 14.86
N PRO A 317 -13.24 7.06 13.88
CA PRO A 317 -14.48 6.64 13.23
C PRO A 317 -14.36 5.23 12.63
N LYS A 318 -15.35 4.38 12.85
CA LYS A 318 -15.37 3.02 12.29
C LYS A 318 -15.53 3.06 10.79
N TRP A 319 -15.00 2.04 10.11
CA TRP A 319 -15.20 1.93 8.68
C TRP A 319 -16.68 1.71 8.31
N GLU A 320 -17.17 2.54 7.41
CA GLU A 320 -18.50 2.39 6.80
C GLU A 320 -18.42 1.38 5.66
N VAL A 321 -18.64 0.12 5.99
CA VAL A 321 -18.45 -1.00 5.06
C VAL A 321 -19.66 -1.14 4.15
N LYS A 322 -19.45 -1.06 2.83
CA LYS A 322 -20.45 -1.28 1.79
C LYS A 322 -20.31 -2.64 1.09
N ARG A 323 -19.13 -3.30 1.21
CA ARG A 323 -18.84 -4.64 0.65
C ARG A 323 -18.31 -5.61 1.70
#